data_237af7f7e9ac834fc2b88394f2d512e7
#
_entry.id   237af7f7e9ac834fc2b88394f2d512e7
#
_cell.length_a   1.000
_cell.length_b   1.000
_cell.length_c   1.000
_cell.angle_alpha   90.00
_cell.angle_beta   90.00
_cell.angle_gamma   90.00
#
_symmetry.space_group_name_H-M   'P 1'
#
loop_
_entity.id
_entity.type
_entity.pdbx_description
1 polymer ?
#
loop_
_entity_poly.entity_id
_entity_poly.type
_entity_poly.pdbx_seq_one_letter_code
_entity_poly.pdbx_strand_id
1 'polypeptide(L)'
;GTDAAPLEAWFDDEGLLALHPSAGGTEQHVVAFEEIVNIGYHEKAPRNPTERLAARETWLAFEELDKGLTLEAARAEAARCLHCGHCQSCWQCVASCPGLILKEGEHGPEVAYPDECWHCGCCRIACPTGSISYRFPMTMML
;
A
#
# COMPACT_ATOMS: atom_id res chain seq x y z
N GLY A 1 -29.88 12.34 -12.38
CA GLY A 1 -29.71 12.80 -11.03
C GLY A 1 -28.97 11.71 -10.26
N THR A 2 -27.66 11.87 -10.06
CA THR A 2 -26.88 11.03 -9.16
C THR A 2 -27.05 11.65 -7.78
N ASP A 3 -27.87 11.04 -6.93
CA ASP A 3 -27.93 11.36 -5.52
C ASP A 3 -26.57 10.95 -4.90
N ALA A 4 -25.66 11.92 -4.83
CA ALA A 4 -24.47 11.76 -4.05
C ALA A 4 -24.89 11.67 -2.58
N ALA A 5 -24.63 10.56 -1.93
CA ALA A 5 -24.84 10.41 -0.50
C ALA A 5 -24.13 11.56 0.25
N PRO A 6 -24.72 12.12 1.30
CA PRO A 6 -24.08 13.21 2.05
C PRO A 6 -22.73 12.73 2.60
N LEU A 7 -21.76 13.63 2.64
CA LEU A 7 -20.38 13.36 3.10
C LEU A 7 -20.32 12.70 4.50
N GLU A 8 -21.34 12.95 5.32
CA GLU A 8 -21.50 12.37 6.67
C GLU A 8 -21.71 10.85 6.65
N ALA A 9 -22.14 10.27 5.52
CA ALA A 9 -22.29 8.82 5.35
C ALA A 9 -20.96 8.09 5.05
N TRP A 10 -19.87 8.84 4.93
CA TRP A 10 -18.54 8.30 4.59
C TRP A 10 -17.68 8.02 5.83
N PHE A 11 -18.13 8.42 6.99
CA PHE A 11 -17.42 8.21 8.24
C PHE A 11 -18.32 7.40 9.20
N ASP A 12 -17.76 6.37 9.79
CA ASP A 12 -18.41 5.68 10.90
C ASP A 12 -18.35 6.53 12.19
N ASP A 13 -19.02 6.05 13.23
CA ASP A 13 -19.07 6.75 14.53
C ASP A 13 -17.69 6.90 15.21
N GLU A 14 -16.66 6.20 14.71
CA GLU A 14 -15.28 6.27 15.16
C GLU A 14 -14.42 7.20 14.29
N GLY A 15 -15.00 7.84 13.26
CA GLY A 15 -14.34 8.77 12.35
C GLY A 15 -13.44 8.09 11.30
N LEU A 16 -13.60 6.79 11.10
CA LEU A 16 -12.93 6.04 10.04
C LEU A 16 -13.66 6.19 8.71
N LEU A 17 -12.89 6.35 7.63
CA LEU A 17 -13.43 6.47 6.28
C LEU A 17 -14.09 5.14 5.88
N ALA A 18 -15.42 5.13 5.80
CA ALA A 18 -16.14 3.97 5.27
C ALA A 18 -15.85 3.86 3.77
N LEU A 19 -14.98 2.95 3.40
CA LEU A 19 -14.69 2.63 2.00
C LEU A 19 -15.94 1.99 1.39
N HIS A 20 -16.62 2.74 0.53
CA HIS A 20 -17.77 2.39 -0.33
C HIS A 20 -18.64 1.21 0.12
N PRO A 21 -19.91 1.42 0.44
CA PRO A 21 -20.83 0.32 0.51
C PRO A 21 -21.00 -0.25 -0.90
N SER A 22 -20.34 -1.36 -1.17
CA SER A 22 -20.73 -2.18 -2.31
C SER A 22 -22.15 -2.63 -2.07
N ALA A 23 -23.04 -2.39 -3.05
CA ALA A 23 -24.45 -2.77 -3.01
C ALA A 23 -24.58 -4.30 -2.87
N GLY A 24 -24.45 -4.83 -1.68
CA GLY A 24 -24.44 -6.27 -1.46
C GLY A 24 -24.10 -6.72 -0.05
N GLY A 25 -24.32 -5.91 0.99
CA GLY A 25 -24.43 -6.40 2.39
C GLY A 25 -23.30 -7.29 2.95
N THR A 26 -22.13 -7.29 2.32
CA THR A 26 -20.94 -7.94 2.87
C THR A 26 -20.24 -6.97 3.80
N GLU A 27 -20.06 -7.38 5.03
CA GLU A 27 -19.27 -6.69 6.04
C GLU A 27 -17.93 -6.28 5.43
N GLN A 28 -17.69 -4.97 5.32
CA GLN A 28 -16.44 -4.45 4.75
C GLN A 28 -15.36 -4.57 5.81
N HIS A 29 -14.40 -5.43 5.56
CA HIS A 29 -13.23 -5.55 6.40
C HIS A 29 -12.24 -4.44 6.04
N VAL A 30 -11.99 -3.54 6.99
CA VAL A 30 -10.89 -2.56 6.86
C VAL A 30 -9.58 -3.29 7.08
N VAL A 31 -8.82 -3.45 6.03
CA VAL A 31 -7.51 -4.13 6.08
C VAL A 31 -6.51 -3.24 6.79
N ALA A 32 -5.90 -3.73 7.84
CA ALA A 32 -4.84 -3.01 8.54
C ALA A 32 -3.61 -2.83 7.63
N PHE A 33 -2.87 -1.73 7.83
CA PHE A 33 -1.68 -1.44 7.03
C PHE A 33 -0.65 -2.59 7.06
N GLU A 34 -0.49 -3.21 8.21
CA GLU A 34 0.41 -4.35 8.45
C GLU A 34 -0.01 -5.60 7.67
N GLU A 35 -1.28 -5.70 7.28
CA GLU A 35 -1.77 -6.82 6.46
C GLU A 35 -1.44 -6.65 4.97
N ILE A 36 -1.23 -5.39 4.53
CA ILE A 36 -0.90 -5.06 3.14
C ILE A 36 0.61 -5.11 2.92
N VAL A 37 1.38 -4.52 3.84
CA VAL A 37 2.83 -4.34 3.71
C VAL A 37 3.56 -5.18 4.74
N ASN A 38 4.57 -5.90 4.31
CA ASN A 38 5.45 -6.62 5.22
C ASN A 38 6.49 -5.67 5.82
N ILE A 39 6.11 -5.05 6.95
CA ILE A 39 6.91 -4.02 7.63
C ILE A 39 8.32 -4.51 8.00
N GLY A 40 8.49 -5.82 8.22
CA GLY A 40 9.79 -6.41 8.57
C GLY A 40 10.88 -6.23 7.51
N TYR A 41 10.52 -5.95 6.27
CA TYR A 41 11.47 -5.70 5.18
C TYR A 41 11.91 -4.23 5.07
N HIS A 42 11.32 -3.33 5.86
CA HIS A 42 11.55 -1.89 5.74
C HIS A 42 12.22 -1.34 6.99
N GLU A 43 13.28 -0.56 6.80
CA GLU A 43 13.92 0.16 7.90
C GLU A 43 13.07 1.36 8.32
N LYS A 44 12.97 1.57 9.65
CA LYS A 44 12.27 2.74 10.19
C LYS A 44 13.14 3.97 10.01
N ALA A 45 12.66 4.93 9.22
CA ALA A 45 13.29 6.23 9.06
C ALA A 45 12.36 7.35 9.57
N PRO A 46 12.88 8.35 10.30
CA PRO A 46 12.10 9.48 10.74
C PRO A 46 11.64 10.32 9.53
N ARG A 47 10.51 11.01 9.71
CA ARG A 47 10.02 11.96 8.71
C ARG A 47 10.94 13.18 8.64
N ASN A 48 11.23 13.67 7.43
CA ASN A 48 11.95 14.94 7.27
C ASN A 48 11.06 16.12 7.72
N PRO A 49 11.51 16.94 8.66
CA PRO A 49 10.76 18.11 9.09
C PRO A 49 10.71 19.17 7.97
N THR A 50 9.56 19.82 7.82
CA THR A 50 9.42 21.02 6.99
C THR A 50 9.78 22.25 7.81
N GLU A 51 10.44 23.23 7.21
CA GLU A 51 10.71 24.51 7.84
C GLU A 51 9.42 25.34 7.87
N ARG A 52 9.03 25.80 9.04
CA ARG A 52 7.87 26.67 9.22
C ARG A 52 8.29 28.05 9.66
N LEU A 53 7.64 29.06 9.09
CA LEU A 53 7.76 30.43 9.57
C LEU A 53 7.20 30.56 11.00
N ALA A 54 7.83 31.40 11.83
CA ALA A 54 7.32 31.69 13.15
C ALA A 54 5.95 32.38 13.05
N ALA A 55 5.02 32.06 13.96
CA ALA A 55 3.67 32.61 13.95
C ALA A 55 3.65 34.16 13.95
N ARG A 56 4.65 34.78 14.54
CA ARG A 56 4.81 36.26 14.55
C ARG A 56 5.10 36.84 13.17
N GLU A 57 5.81 36.10 12.31
CA GLU A 57 6.17 36.55 10.97
C GLU A 57 5.01 36.39 9.99
N THR A 58 4.15 35.40 10.22
CA THR A 58 3.00 35.08 9.35
C THR A 58 1.77 35.92 9.66
N TRP A 59 1.63 36.48 10.86
CA TRP A 59 0.45 37.25 11.22
C TRP A 59 0.23 38.51 10.37
N LEU A 60 1.29 39.14 9.90
CA LEU A 60 1.23 40.39 9.12
C LEU A 60 1.60 40.21 7.63
N ALA A 61 1.98 39.03 7.23
CA ALA A 61 2.34 38.69 5.86
C ALA A 61 1.44 37.55 5.36
N PHE A 62 0.93 37.68 4.12
CA PHE A 62 0.23 36.59 3.43
C PHE A 62 1.23 35.58 2.82
N GLU A 63 2.30 35.28 3.55
CA GLU A 63 3.29 34.31 3.15
C GLU A 63 2.88 32.91 3.58
N GLU A 64 3.26 31.92 2.78
CA GLU A 64 3.00 30.53 3.08
C GLU A 64 3.71 30.11 4.37
N LEU A 65 2.97 29.57 5.34
CA LEU A 65 3.49 29.20 6.65
C LEU A 65 4.53 28.08 6.56
N ASP A 66 4.30 27.13 5.66
CA ASP A 66 5.15 25.96 5.45
C ASP A 66 5.98 26.16 4.18
N LYS A 67 7.29 26.26 4.34
CA LYS A 67 8.22 26.44 3.20
C LYS A 67 8.43 25.19 2.37
N GLY A 68 7.79 24.08 2.75
CA GLY A 68 7.95 22.80 2.08
C GLY A 68 9.30 22.15 2.35
N LEU A 69 9.67 21.22 1.48
CA LEU A 69 10.93 20.50 1.54
C LEU A 69 11.90 21.01 0.49
N THR A 70 13.18 21.07 0.85
CA THR A 70 14.24 21.24 -0.16
C THR A 70 14.24 20.05 -1.11
N LEU A 71 14.82 20.19 -2.32
CA LEU A 71 14.91 19.10 -3.28
C LEU A 71 15.61 17.86 -2.70
N GLU A 72 16.63 18.05 -1.88
CA GLU A 72 17.35 16.97 -1.21
C GLU A 72 16.46 16.28 -0.15
N ALA A 73 15.79 17.05 0.70
CA ALA A 73 14.86 16.54 1.69
C ALA A 73 13.65 15.83 1.04
N ALA A 74 13.14 16.36 -0.08
CA ALA A 74 12.06 15.74 -0.84
C ALA A 74 12.47 14.39 -1.45
N ARG A 75 13.70 14.27 -1.95
CA ARG A 75 14.25 13.00 -2.43
C ARG A 75 14.42 11.99 -1.30
N ALA A 76 14.91 12.43 -0.15
CA ALA A 76 15.05 11.58 1.04
C ALA A 76 13.66 11.10 1.55
N GLU A 77 12.66 11.99 1.52
CA GLU A 77 11.28 11.62 1.90
C GLU A 77 10.64 10.66 0.90
N ALA A 78 10.87 10.87 -0.40
CA ALA A 78 10.41 9.94 -1.43
C ALA A 78 11.05 8.55 -1.31
N ALA A 79 12.31 8.47 -0.88
CA ALA A 79 13.01 7.20 -0.66
C ALA A 79 12.41 6.37 0.50
N ARG A 80 11.62 6.99 1.38
CA ARG A 80 10.90 6.30 2.46
C ARG A 80 9.61 5.63 1.99
N CYS A 81 9.22 5.79 0.73
CA CYS A 81 8.01 5.19 0.18
C CYS A 81 8.09 3.66 0.25
N LEU A 82 7.09 3.03 0.88
CA LEU A 82 7.01 1.57 1.01
C LEU A 82 6.39 0.89 -0.23
N HIS A 83 5.95 1.67 -1.22
CA HIS A 83 5.30 1.18 -2.43
C HIS A 83 4.15 0.20 -2.18
N CYS A 84 3.31 0.48 -1.19
CA CYS A 84 2.23 -0.38 -0.71
C CYS A 84 1.35 -0.91 -1.85
N GLY A 85 1.31 -2.23 -2.04
CA GLY A 85 0.53 -2.89 -3.08
C GLY A 85 1.09 -2.79 -4.50
N HIS A 86 2.21 -2.08 -4.72
CA HIS A 86 2.83 -1.93 -6.03
C HIS A 86 4.08 -2.77 -6.19
N CYS A 87 4.18 -3.51 -7.30
CA CYS A 87 5.37 -4.29 -7.61
C CYS A 87 6.57 -3.39 -7.90
N GLN A 88 7.71 -3.70 -7.27
CA GLN A 88 8.97 -2.99 -7.46
C GLN A 88 9.99 -3.82 -8.26
N SER A 89 9.56 -4.90 -8.90
CA SER A 89 10.41 -5.82 -9.66
C SER A 89 11.65 -6.28 -8.88
N CYS A 90 11.48 -6.49 -7.56
CA CYS A 90 12.58 -6.91 -6.68
C CYS A 90 12.87 -8.42 -6.75
N TRP A 91 12.04 -9.19 -7.43
CA TRP A 91 12.16 -10.64 -7.70
C TRP A 91 12.20 -11.55 -6.47
N GLN A 92 11.93 -11.04 -5.28
CA GLN A 92 11.89 -11.84 -4.04
C GLN A 92 10.87 -12.98 -4.13
N CYS A 93 9.72 -12.74 -4.74
CA CYS A 93 8.69 -13.75 -4.97
C CYS A 93 9.13 -14.86 -5.92
N VAL A 94 9.94 -14.53 -6.94
CA VAL A 94 10.51 -15.50 -7.88
C VAL A 94 11.55 -16.36 -7.15
N ALA A 95 12.48 -15.71 -6.42
CA ALA A 95 13.52 -16.39 -5.68
C ALA A 95 13.01 -17.29 -4.54
N SER A 96 11.87 -16.91 -3.93
CA SER A 96 11.27 -17.67 -2.83
C SER A 96 10.32 -18.78 -3.28
N CYS A 97 10.06 -18.91 -4.58
CA CYS A 97 9.14 -19.93 -5.10
C CYS A 97 9.83 -21.31 -5.13
N PRO A 98 9.46 -22.26 -4.26
CA PRO A 98 10.14 -23.56 -4.19
C PRO A 98 9.90 -24.43 -5.43
N GLY A 99 8.78 -24.22 -6.12
CA GLY A 99 8.43 -24.95 -7.33
C GLY A 99 8.93 -24.30 -8.63
N LEU A 100 9.60 -23.13 -8.54
CA LEU A 100 10.07 -22.34 -9.71
C LEU A 100 8.93 -21.98 -10.67
N ILE A 101 7.73 -21.82 -10.12
CA ILE A 101 6.50 -21.52 -10.88
C ILE A 101 6.50 -20.08 -11.41
N LEU A 102 7.19 -19.18 -10.70
CA LEU A 102 7.29 -17.77 -11.06
C LEU A 102 8.57 -17.51 -11.84
N LYS A 103 8.48 -16.67 -12.86
CA LYS A 103 9.61 -16.13 -13.61
C LYS A 103 9.57 -14.60 -13.62
N GLU A 104 10.69 -13.98 -13.94
CA GLU A 104 10.78 -12.55 -14.17
C GLU A 104 10.06 -12.17 -15.47
N GLY A 105 9.22 -11.15 -15.42
CA GLY A 105 8.48 -10.61 -16.58
C GLY A 105 8.69 -9.11 -16.73
N GLU A 106 8.22 -8.54 -17.81
CA GLU A 106 8.43 -7.12 -18.14
C GLU A 106 7.78 -6.18 -17.12
N HIS A 107 6.61 -6.56 -16.60
CA HIS A 107 5.82 -5.71 -15.68
C HIS A 107 5.70 -6.28 -14.27
N GLY A 108 6.55 -7.25 -13.93
CA GLY A 108 6.52 -7.96 -12.65
C GLY A 108 6.58 -9.48 -12.84
N PRO A 109 6.42 -10.26 -11.75
CA PRO A 109 6.49 -11.71 -11.83
C PRO A 109 5.35 -12.29 -12.67
N GLU A 110 5.69 -13.23 -13.54
CA GLU A 110 4.74 -13.99 -14.35
C GLU A 110 4.65 -15.43 -13.86
N VAL A 111 3.44 -16.00 -13.90
CA VAL A 111 3.22 -17.41 -13.59
C VAL A 111 3.53 -18.26 -14.82
N ALA A 112 4.65 -18.97 -14.81
CA ALA A 112 5.08 -19.79 -15.94
C ALA A 112 4.35 -21.14 -16.00
N TYR A 113 4.08 -21.74 -14.83
CA TYR A 113 3.49 -23.08 -14.73
C TYR A 113 2.36 -23.07 -13.71
N PRO A 114 1.17 -22.52 -14.06
CA PRO A 114 0.07 -22.32 -13.08
C PRO A 114 -0.44 -23.65 -12.51
N ASP A 115 -0.49 -24.72 -13.32
CA ASP A 115 -1.01 -26.04 -12.90
C ASP A 115 -0.07 -26.78 -11.94
N GLU A 116 1.18 -26.37 -11.86
CA GLU A 116 2.19 -26.94 -10.98
C GLU A 116 2.32 -26.18 -9.65
N CYS A 117 1.50 -25.15 -9.43
CA CYS A 117 1.55 -24.34 -8.22
C CYS A 117 1.13 -25.13 -6.99
N TRP A 118 2.00 -25.21 -5.98
CA TRP A 118 1.74 -25.94 -4.73
C TRP A 118 0.87 -25.15 -3.74
N HIS A 119 0.47 -23.96 -4.10
CA HIS A 119 -0.34 -23.07 -3.26
C HIS A 119 0.27 -22.80 -1.87
N CYS A 120 1.58 -22.80 -1.74
CA CYS A 120 2.30 -22.63 -0.47
C CYS A 120 2.29 -21.19 0.08
N GLY A 121 2.00 -20.18 -0.77
CA GLY A 121 1.95 -18.77 -0.38
C GLY A 121 3.32 -18.10 -0.14
N CYS A 122 4.45 -18.78 -0.36
CA CYS A 122 5.80 -18.22 -0.16
C CYS A 122 6.01 -16.91 -0.93
N CYS A 123 5.50 -16.81 -2.15
CA CYS A 123 5.58 -15.60 -2.98
C CYS A 123 4.89 -14.39 -2.32
N ARG A 124 3.73 -14.60 -1.68
CA ARG A 124 3.02 -13.54 -0.95
C ARG A 124 3.82 -13.11 0.29
N ILE A 125 4.31 -14.07 1.06
CA ILE A 125 5.06 -13.81 2.29
C ILE A 125 6.37 -13.07 1.97
N ALA A 126 7.04 -13.44 0.88
CA ALA A 126 8.29 -12.83 0.45
C ALA A 126 8.11 -11.45 -0.19
N CYS A 127 6.89 -11.03 -0.53
CA CYS A 127 6.64 -9.74 -1.16
C CYS A 127 6.70 -8.60 -0.13
N PRO A 128 7.70 -7.70 -0.17
CA PRO A 128 7.84 -6.64 0.81
C PRO A 128 6.73 -5.58 0.71
N THR A 129 6.19 -5.37 -0.49
CA THR A 129 5.19 -4.34 -0.77
C THR A 129 3.75 -4.85 -0.73
N GLY A 130 3.54 -6.15 -0.56
CA GLY A 130 2.21 -6.77 -0.54
C GLY A 130 1.49 -6.75 -1.91
N SER A 131 2.23 -6.64 -3.01
CA SER A 131 1.65 -6.59 -4.36
C SER A 131 1.09 -7.93 -4.85
N ILE A 132 1.40 -9.04 -4.16
CA ILE A 132 0.92 -10.37 -4.54
C ILE A 132 -0.30 -10.73 -3.69
N SER A 133 -1.45 -10.83 -4.34
CA SER A 133 -2.65 -11.41 -3.75
C SER A 133 -2.72 -12.90 -4.04
N TYR A 134 -3.19 -13.68 -3.08
CA TYR A 134 -3.34 -15.11 -3.20
C TYR A 134 -4.79 -15.51 -3.00
N ARG A 135 -5.33 -16.28 -3.94
CA ARG A 135 -6.70 -16.80 -3.86
C ARG A 135 -6.67 -18.32 -4.04
N PHE A 136 -7.22 -19.03 -3.07
CA PHE A 136 -7.41 -20.46 -3.22
C PHE A 136 -8.44 -20.76 -4.31
N PRO A 137 -8.20 -21.74 -5.18
CA PRO A 137 -9.22 -22.24 -6.08
C PRO A 137 -10.46 -22.72 -5.31
N MET A 138 -11.65 -22.39 -5.82
CA MET A 138 -12.92 -22.80 -5.17
C MET A 138 -13.01 -24.31 -4.93
N THR A 139 -12.41 -25.11 -5.82
CA THR A 139 -12.36 -26.57 -5.72
C THR A 139 -11.56 -27.11 -4.54
N MET A 140 -10.72 -26.27 -3.91
CA MET A 140 -9.92 -26.65 -2.72
C MET A 140 -10.56 -26.18 -1.41
N MET A 141 -11.69 -25.50 -1.46
CA MET A 141 -12.39 -24.96 -0.29
C MET A 141 -13.61 -25.81 0.13
N LEU A 142 -13.76 -27.00 -0.42
CA LEU A 142 -14.82 -27.96 -0.10
C LEU A 142 -14.36 -28.94 0.96
#